data_b599dc8a4464bcfc3fcc27bee6a2c9fe
#
_entry.id   b599dc8a4464bcfc3fcc27bee6a2c9fe
#
_cell.length_a   1.000
_cell.length_b   1.000
_cell.length_c   1.000
_cell.angle_alpha   90.00
_cell.angle_beta   90.00
_cell.angle_gamma   90.00
#
_symmetry.space_group_name_H-M   'P 1'
#
loop_
_entity.id
_entity.type
_entity.pdbx_description
1 polymer ?
#
loop_
_entity_poly.entity_id
_entity_poly.type
_entity_poly.pdbx_seq_one_letter_code
_entity_poly.pdbx_strand_id
1 'polypeptide(L)'
;MVEQPSYLGVATADWVAALKSSDALERRLAAHALAEIGRTAWEAVPALTEALRDPVSFVRMWAAAALARVEPENPEAISALIAGTRDQIYFVRSLAAWHLGRLGPQHPGIEAAVPELRELLNDNDRSVHAEAVVALGNLAGKGAPPAELKSLSAQE
;
A
#
# COMPACT_ATOMS: atom_id res chain seq x y z
N MET A 1 -18.16 -26.32 -11.13
CA MET A 1 -17.19 -25.37 -11.74
C MET A 1 -16.68 -24.48 -10.63
N VAL A 2 -15.39 -24.43 -10.43
CA VAL A 2 -14.78 -23.48 -9.46
C VAL A 2 -14.78 -22.12 -10.16
N GLU A 3 -15.49 -21.12 -9.60
CA GLU A 3 -15.42 -19.76 -10.11
C GLU A 3 -13.98 -19.27 -10.03
N GLN A 4 -13.45 -18.78 -11.15
CA GLN A 4 -12.12 -18.17 -11.21
C GLN A 4 -12.18 -16.86 -10.41
N PRO A 5 -11.14 -16.57 -9.58
CA PRO A 5 -11.08 -15.29 -8.89
C PRO A 5 -11.14 -14.15 -9.90
N SER A 6 -12.01 -13.18 -9.63
CA SER A 6 -12.25 -12.05 -10.53
C SER A 6 -12.55 -10.76 -9.76
N TYR A 7 -12.34 -9.64 -10.41
CA TYR A 7 -12.72 -8.32 -9.92
C TYR A 7 -13.45 -7.56 -11.03
N LEU A 8 -14.65 -7.05 -10.73
CA LEU A 8 -15.53 -6.40 -11.71
C LEU A 8 -15.85 -7.27 -12.95
N GLY A 9 -15.92 -8.59 -12.78
CA GLY A 9 -16.18 -9.54 -13.87
C GLY A 9 -14.99 -9.84 -14.78
N VAL A 10 -13.80 -9.29 -14.48
CA VAL A 10 -12.55 -9.55 -15.22
C VAL A 10 -11.72 -10.57 -14.45
N ALA A 11 -11.25 -11.61 -15.14
CA ALA A 11 -10.50 -12.70 -14.51
C ALA A 11 -9.10 -12.23 -14.05
N THR A 12 -8.55 -12.90 -13.04
CA THR A 12 -7.20 -12.61 -12.52
C THR A 12 -6.14 -12.63 -13.63
N ALA A 13 -6.20 -13.59 -14.55
CA ALA A 13 -5.24 -13.72 -15.65
C ALA A 13 -5.21 -12.48 -16.57
N ASP A 14 -6.38 -11.87 -16.82
CA ASP A 14 -6.49 -10.67 -17.65
C ASP A 14 -5.86 -9.45 -16.91
N TRP A 15 -6.05 -9.35 -15.59
CA TRP A 15 -5.38 -8.34 -14.79
C TRP A 15 -3.86 -8.53 -14.73
N VAL A 16 -3.39 -9.77 -14.66
CA VAL A 16 -1.95 -10.09 -14.74
C VAL A 16 -1.38 -9.64 -16.10
N ALA A 17 -2.11 -9.88 -17.20
CA ALA A 17 -1.71 -9.40 -18.52
C ALA A 17 -1.68 -7.86 -18.60
N ALA A 18 -2.67 -7.18 -17.99
CA ALA A 18 -2.77 -5.73 -17.97
C ALA A 18 -1.65 -5.04 -17.17
N LEU A 19 -0.98 -5.73 -16.23
CA LEU A 19 0.24 -5.22 -15.58
C LEU A 19 1.39 -4.93 -16.57
N LYS A 20 1.35 -5.51 -17.77
CA LYS A 20 2.36 -5.32 -18.82
C LYS A 20 1.94 -4.30 -19.89
N SER A 21 0.81 -3.62 -19.71
CA SER A 21 0.33 -2.61 -20.65
C SER A 21 1.35 -1.47 -20.81
N SER A 22 1.40 -0.88 -22.00
CA SER A 22 2.14 0.35 -22.23
C SER A 22 1.53 1.56 -21.50
N ASP A 23 0.22 1.51 -21.21
CA ASP A 23 -0.49 2.56 -20.46
C ASP A 23 -0.29 2.37 -18.95
N ALA A 24 0.28 3.39 -18.31
CA ALA A 24 0.50 3.39 -16.87
C ALA A 24 -0.81 3.36 -16.05
N LEU A 25 -1.90 3.92 -16.59
CA LEU A 25 -3.21 3.87 -15.94
C LEU A 25 -3.74 2.44 -15.91
N GLU A 26 -3.62 1.71 -17.02
CA GLU A 26 -4.02 0.30 -17.07
C GLU A 26 -3.19 -0.55 -16.11
N ARG A 27 -1.85 -0.37 -16.07
CA ARG A 27 -1.00 -1.08 -15.11
C ARG A 27 -1.38 -0.79 -13.66
N ARG A 28 -1.69 0.46 -13.34
CA ARG A 28 -2.15 0.86 -12.01
C ARG A 28 -3.49 0.22 -11.65
N LEU A 29 -4.46 0.25 -12.58
CA LEU A 29 -5.78 -0.37 -12.38
C LEU A 29 -5.67 -1.88 -12.21
N ALA A 30 -4.79 -2.52 -12.96
CA ALA A 30 -4.51 -3.96 -12.83
C ALA A 30 -3.95 -4.29 -11.42
N ALA A 31 -2.96 -3.53 -10.96
CA ALA A 31 -2.41 -3.73 -9.62
C ALA A 31 -3.49 -3.51 -8.52
N HIS A 32 -4.33 -2.48 -8.66
CA HIS A 32 -5.46 -2.25 -7.75
C HIS A 32 -6.43 -3.43 -7.75
N ALA A 33 -6.85 -3.90 -8.93
CA ALA A 33 -7.78 -5.03 -9.05
C ALA A 33 -7.21 -6.30 -8.39
N LEU A 34 -5.95 -6.60 -8.60
CA LEU A 34 -5.28 -7.73 -7.97
C LEU A 34 -5.20 -7.59 -6.44
N ALA A 35 -5.03 -6.35 -5.93
CA ALA A 35 -5.10 -6.09 -4.50
C ALA A 35 -6.50 -6.37 -3.93
N GLU A 36 -7.57 -6.05 -4.66
CA GLU A 36 -8.95 -6.33 -4.24
C GLU A 36 -9.29 -7.83 -4.32
N ILE A 37 -8.77 -8.57 -5.30
CA ILE A 37 -8.88 -10.03 -5.38
C ILE A 37 -8.14 -10.69 -4.20
N GLY A 38 -7.01 -10.14 -3.77
CA GLY A 38 -6.25 -10.59 -2.61
C GLY A 38 -5.63 -11.97 -2.78
N ARG A 39 -5.60 -12.78 -1.73
CA ARG A 39 -4.87 -14.06 -1.66
C ARG A 39 -5.19 -15.06 -2.78
N THR A 40 -6.38 -14.99 -3.35
CA THR A 40 -6.76 -15.88 -4.46
C THR A 40 -6.07 -15.52 -5.78
N ALA A 41 -5.45 -14.33 -5.87
CA ALA A 41 -4.64 -13.90 -7.03
C ALA A 41 -3.16 -14.31 -6.92
N TRP A 42 -2.83 -15.40 -6.24
CA TRP A 42 -1.45 -15.86 -6.01
C TRP A 42 -0.62 -16.01 -7.30
N GLU A 43 -1.25 -16.31 -8.42
CA GLU A 43 -0.61 -16.40 -9.75
C GLU A 43 -0.05 -15.05 -10.23
N ALA A 44 -0.52 -13.93 -9.65
CA ALA A 44 -0.04 -12.59 -9.98
C ALA A 44 1.29 -12.23 -9.28
N VAL A 45 1.75 -12.99 -8.30
CA VAL A 45 2.95 -12.69 -7.50
C VAL A 45 4.16 -12.34 -8.36
N PRO A 46 4.55 -13.13 -9.39
CA PRO A 46 5.71 -12.79 -10.21
C PRO A 46 5.55 -11.45 -10.95
N ALA A 47 4.38 -11.19 -11.51
CA ALA A 47 4.11 -9.95 -12.25
C ALA A 47 4.02 -8.73 -11.32
N LEU A 48 3.47 -8.88 -10.12
CA LEU A 48 3.44 -7.83 -9.11
C LEU A 48 4.84 -7.51 -8.60
N THR A 49 5.69 -8.52 -8.39
CA THR A 49 7.10 -8.33 -8.01
C THR A 49 7.88 -7.56 -9.09
N GLU A 50 7.63 -7.86 -10.37
CA GLU A 50 8.20 -7.10 -11.48
C GLU A 50 7.70 -5.63 -11.44
N ALA A 51 6.41 -5.42 -11.20
CA ALA A 51 5.78 -4.10 -11.15
C ALA A 51 6.26 -3.22 -9.97
N LEU A 52 6.93 -3.78 -8.96
CA LEU A 52 7.62 -2.98 -7.94
C LEU A 52 8.73 -2.09 -8.52
N ARG A 53 9.19 -2.38 -9.72
CA ARG A 53 10.23 -1.61 -10.45
C ARG A 53 9.65 -0.74 -11.56
N ASP A 54 8.33 -0.57 -11.61
CA ASP A 54 7.67 0.27 -12.62
C ASP A 54 8.23 1.71 -12.59
N PRO A 55 8.42 2.36 -13.73
CA PRO A 55 8.87 3.76 -13.78
C PRO A 55 7.91 4.72 -13.07
N VAL A 56 6.61 4.38 -13.01
CA VAL A 56 5.58 5.24 -12.42
C VAL A 56 5.38 4.89 -10.94
N SER A 57 5.62 5.83 -10.04
CA SER A 57 5.52 5.63 -8.58
C SER A 57 4.16 5.08 -8.13
N PHE A 58 3.07 5.54 -8.75
CA PHE A 58 1.73 5.03 -8.42
C PHE A 58 1.55 3.56 -8.76
N VAL A 59 2.14 3.10 -9.88
CA VAL A 59 2.09 1.67 -10.23
C VAL A 59 2.88 0.87 -9.20
N ARG A 60 4.07 1.32 -8.81
CA ARG A 60 4.86 0.66 -7.75
C ARG A 60 4.10 0.55 -6.44
N MET A 61 3.41 1.62 -6.00
CA MET A 61 2.66 1.61 -4.74
C MET A 61 1.48 0.64 -4.76
N TRP A 62 0.72 0.62 -5.85
CA TRP A 62 -0.38 -0.33 -5.97
C TRP A 62 0.10 -1.76 -6.14
N ALA A 63 1.21 -1.99 -6.84
CA ALA A 63 1.84 -3.31 -6.94
C ALA A 63 2.31 -3.82 -5.57
N ALA A 64 2.95 -2.95 -4.78
CA ALA A 64 3.39 -3.28 -3.42
C ALA A 64 2.20 -3.59 -2.49
N ALA A 65 1.13 -2.80 -2.57
CA ALA A 65 -0.09 -3.04 -1.80
C ALA A 65 -0.78 -4.34 -2.21
N ALA A 66 -0.82 -4.64 -3.51
CA ALA A 66 -1.37 -5.90 -4.02
C ALA A 66 -0.53 -7.08 -3.53
N LEU A 67 0.79 -7.00 -3.65
CA LEU A 67 1.69 -8.05 -3.22
C LEU A 67 1.56 -8.34 -1.71
N ALA A 68 1.46 -7.30 -0.87
CA ALA A 68 1.26 -7.45 0.56
C ALA A 68 -0.08 -8.14 0.91
N ARG A 69 -1.10 -8.05 0.07
CA ARG A 69 -2.40 -8.71 0.27
C ARG A 69 -2.47 -10.09 -0.33
N VAL A 70 -1.80 -10.30 -1.47
CA VAL A 70 -1.76 -11.60 -2.17
C VAL A 70 -0.82 -12.56 -1.44
N GLU A 71 0.36 -12.10 -1.08
CA GLU A 71 1.41 -12.85 -0.40
C GLU A 71 1.94 -12.06 0.82
N PRO A 72 1.24 -12.09 1.96
CA PRO A 72 1.59 -11.29 3.13
C PRO A 72 2.98 -11.54 3.71
N GLU A 73 3.53 -12.73 3.49
CA GLU A 73 4.89 -13.09 3.91
C GLU A 73 5.99 -12.53 2.99
N ASN A 74 5.63 -11.86 1.89
CA ASN A 74 6.59 -11.34 0.94
C ASN A 74 7.29 -10.07 1.49
N PRO A 75 8.61 -10.13 1.78
CA PRO A 75 9.32 -9.01 2.40
C PRO A 75 9.50 -7.82 1.44
N GLU A 76 9.46 -8.03 0.12
CA GLU A 76 9.60 -6.96 -0.86
C GLU A 76 8.39 -6.01 -0.83
N ALA A 77 7.21 -6.52 -0.51
CA ALA A 77 5.98 -5.74 -0.45
C ALA A 77 6.06 -4.62 0.59
N ILE A 78 6.39 -4.96 1.84
CA ILE A 78 6.53 -3.98 2.93
C ILE A 78 7.69 -3.04 2.66
N SER A 79 8.83 -3.57 2.19
CA SER A 79 10.00 -2.74 1.85
C SER A 79 9.68 -1.70 0.76
N ALA A 80 8.89 -2.08 -0.26
CA ALA A 80 8.46 -1.17 -1.32
C ALA A 80 7.48 -0.09 -0.82
N LEU A 81 6.54 -0.44 0.07
CA LEU A 81 5.65 0.54 0.70
C LEU A 81 6.43 1.51 1.58
N ILE A 82 7.38 1.01 2.38
CA ILE A 82 8.28 1.84 3.18
C ILE A 82 9.09 2.80 2.28
N ALA A 83 9.64 2.32 1.17
CA ALA A 83 10.33 3.19 0.22
C ALA A 83 9.42 4.31 -0.31
N GLY A 84 8.14 4.02 -0.52
CA GLY A 84 7.13 4.99 -0.96
C GLY A 84 6.89 6.13 0.02
N THR A 85 7.14 5.94 1.32
CA THR A 85 7.02 7.02 2.33
C THR A 85 8.06 8.13 2.14
N ARG A 86 9.09 7.88 1.36
CA ARG A 86 10.17 8.82 1.03
C ARG A 86 10.11 9.36 -0.40
N ASP A 87 9.03 9.09 -1.13
CA ASP A 87 8.88 9.57 -2.51
C ASP A 87 8.83 11.12 -2.56
N GLN A 88 9.33 11.70 -3.63
CA GLN A 88 9.30 13.16 -3.83
C GLN A 88 7.88 13.70 -3.96
N ILE A 89 6.97 12.88 -4.50
CA ILE A 89 5.57 13.23 -4.70
C ILE A 89 4.81 13.00 -3.38
N TYR A 90 4.28 14.08 -2.79
CA TYR A 90 3.55 14.01 -1.51
C TYR A 90 2.39 13.00 -1.55
N PHE A 91 1.69 12.91 -2.68
CA PHE A 91 0.58 11.99 -2.83
C PHE A 91 1.01 10.51 -2.81
N VAL A 92 2.23 10.21 -3.28
CA VAL A 92 2.81 8.86 -3.18
C VAL A 92 3.17 8.56 -1.72
N ARG A 93 3.73 9.52 -0.98
CA ARG A 93 4.00 9.36 0.46
C ARG A 93 2.72 9.12 1.26
N SER A 94 1.67 9.90 0.98
CA SER A 94 0.34 9.75 1.59
C SER A 94 -0.25 8.36 1.28
N LEU A 95 -0.19 7.93 0.01
CA LEU A 95 -0.68 6.62 -0.43
C LEU A 95 0.08 5.47 0.23
N ALA A 96 1.40 5.59 0.36
CA ALA A 96 2.23 4.60 1.06
C ALA A 96 1.83 4.47 2.54
N ALA A 97 1.66 5.59 3.24
CA ALA A 97 1.20 5.61 4.63
C ALA A 97 -0.20 4.97 4.77
N TRP A 98 -1.12 5.30 3.88
CA TRP A 98 -2.46 4.74 3.84
C TRP A 98 -2.45 3.21 3.66
N HIS A 99 -1.67 2.70 2.70
CA HIS A 99 -1.55 1.26 2.50
C HIS A 99 -0.96 0.56 3.72
N LEU A 100 0.14 1.08 4.29
CA LEU A 100 0.76 0.52 5.49
C LEU A 100 -0.24 0.45 6.66
N GLY A 101 -1.00 1.52 6.90
CA GLY A 101 -2.02 1.54 7.94
C GLY A 101 -3.16 0.54 7.72
N ARG A 102 -3.51 0.26 6.48
CA ARG A 102 -4.57 -0.71 6.14
C ARG A 102 -4.17 -2.17 6.27
N LEU A 103 -2.89 -2.49 6.24
CA LEU A 103 -2.43 -3.86 6.47
C LEU A 103 -2.68 -4.30 7.91
N GLY A 104 -2.69 -3.36 8.83
CA GLY A 104 -2.99 -3.60 10.23
C GLY A 104 -1.83 -4.22 11.02
N PRO A 105 -1.97 -4.30 12.36
CA PRO A 105 -0.86 -4.64 13.26
C PRO A 105 -0.46 -6.11 13.22
N GLN A 106 -1.26 -6.97 12.59
CA GLN A 106 -0.98 -8.41 12.50
C GLN A 106 -0.26 -8.79 11.20
N HIS A 107 -0.02 -7.81 10.31
CA HIS A 107 0.67 -8.12 9.06
C HIS A 107 2.16 -8.40 9.32
N PRO A 108 2.72 -9.50 8.80
CA PRO A 108 4.14 -9.83 8.98
C PRO A 108 5.06 -8.69 8.54
N GLY A 109 6.01 -8.31 9.39
CA GLY A 109 7.01 -7.29 9.11
C GLY A 109 6.52 -5.85 9.13
N ILE A 110 5.24 -5.59 9.47
CA ILE A 110 4.67 -4.23 9.49
C ILE A 110 5.35 -3.31 10.51
N GLU A 111 5.93 -3.87 11.56
CA GLU A 111 6.67 -3.13 12.59
C GLU A 111 7.84 -2.33 12.02
N ALA A 112 8.42 -2.77 10.89
CA ALA A 112 9.48 -2.05 10.20
C ALA A 112 9.00 -0.72 9.59
N ALA A 113 7.69 -0.55 9.37
CA ALA A 113 7.12 0.69 8.85
C ALA A 113 6.92 1.78 9.92
N VAL A 114 6.87 1.40 11.20
CA VAL A 114 6.53 2.35 12.29
C VAL A 114 7.51 3.53 12.38
N PRO A 115 8.84 3.35 12.31
CA PRO A 115 9.77 4.47 12.31
C PRO A 115 9.52 5.45 11.16
N GLU A 116 9.29 4.93 9.95
CA GLU A 116 9.05 5.77 8.76
C GLU A 116 7.73 6.53 8.84
N LEU A 117 6.69 5.89 9.34
CA LEU A 117 5.41 6.57 9.58
C LEU A 117 5.53 7.68 10.62
N ARG A 118 6.40 7.51 11.62
CA ARG A 118 6.70 8.58 12.60
C ARG A 118 7.41 9.76 11.97
N GLU A 119 8.35 9.53 11.05
CA GLU A 119 9.00 10.61 10.30
C GLU A 119 7.98 11.43 9.50
N LEU A 120 6.95 10.79 8.93
CA LEU A 120 5.89 11.47 8.20
C LEU A 120 4.99 12.37 9.06
N LEU A 121 5.04 12.25 10.39
CA LEU A 121 4.36 13.21 11.29
C LEU A 121 4.98 14.63 11.19
N ASN A 122 6.19 14.74 10.66
CA ASN A 122 6.86 16.02 10.41
C ASN A 122 6.83 16.40 8.91
N ASP A 123 6.03 15.73 8.10
CA ASP A 123 5.92 16.05 6.67
C ASP A 123 5.32 17.44 6.47
N ASN A 124 5.86 18.19 5.50
CA ASN A 124 5.37 19.53 5.17
C ASN A 124 3.96 19.52 4.54
N ASP A 125 3.53 18.38 4.00
CA ASP A 125 2.19 18.23 3.42
C ASP A 125 1.20 17.70 4.46
N ARG A 126 0.11 18.43 4.67
CA ARG A 126 -0.91 18.09 5.68
C ARG A 126 -1.61 16.76 5.43
N SER A 127 -1.75 16.36 4.16
CA SER A 127 -2.40 15.07 3.85
C SER A 127 -1.48 13.90 4.20
N VAL A 128 -0.18 14.04 4.00
CA VAL A 128 0.82 13.04 4.40
C VAL A 128 0.85 12.90 5.92
N HIS A 129 0.90 14.02 6.64
CA HIS A 129 0.83 14.03 8.10
C HIS A 129 -0.45 13.33 8.60
N ALA A 130 -1.62 13.68 8.06
CA ALA A 130 -2.89 13.10 8.47
C ALA A 130 -2.94 11.57 8.23
N GLU A 131 -2.46 11.11 7.08
CA GLU A 131 -2.40 9.67 6.80
C GLU A 131 -1.42 8.93 7.71
N ALA A 132 -0.28 9.53 8.01
CA ALA A 132 0.68 8.94 8.96
C ALA A 132 0.07 8.75 10.34
N VAL A 133 -0.69 9.74 10.81
CA VAL A 133 -1.44 9.68 12.06
C VAL A 133 -2.43 8.52 12.07
N VAL A 134 -3.26 8.42 11.03
CA VAL A 134 -4.26 7.35 10.90
C VAL A 134 -3.57 5.99 10.82
N ALA A 135 -2.50 5.88 10.03
CA ALA A 135 -1.74 4.64 9.89
C ALA A 135 -1.16 4.17 11.23
N LEU A 136 -0.50 5.05 11.97
CA LEU A 136 0.04 4.73 13.30
C LEU A 136 -1.05 4.35 14.29
N GLY A 137 -2.22 5.00 14.25
CA GLY A 137 -3.38 4.64 15.06
C GLY A 137 -3.88 3.24 14.76
N ASN A 138 -3.99 2.88 13.49
CA ASN A 138 -4.41 1.54 13.05
C ASN A 138 -3.40 0.47 13.49
N LEU A 139 -2.10 0.73 13.37
CA LEU A 139 -1.05 -0.21 13.76
C LEU A 139 -0.91 -0.36 15.27
N ALA A 140 -1.29 0.64 16.05
CA ALA A 140 -1.33 0.55 17.51
C ALA A 140 -2.48 -0.33 18.04
N GLY A 141 -3.35 -0.84 17.16
CA GLY A 141 -4.50 -1.66 17.56
C GLY A 141 -5.56 -0.91 18.37
N LYS A 142 -5.44 0.39 18.43
CA LYS A 142 -6.37 1.31 19.11
C LYS A 142 -6.94 2.22 18.04
N GLY A 143 -8.18 2.15 17.70
CA GLY A 143 -8.83 3.10 16.80
C GLY A 143 -8.81 4.56 17.31
N ALA A 144 -7.81 4.91 18.11
CA ALA A 144 -7.56 6.22 18.65
C ALA A 144 -6.16 6.70 18.19
N PRO A 145 -6.02 7.98 17.84
CA PRO A 145 -4.75 8.56 17.46
C PRO A 145 -3.71 8.41 18.59
N PRO A 146 -2.41 8.26 18.25
CA PRO A 146 -1.32 8.26 19.22
C PRO A 146 -1.41 9.47 20.17
N ALA A 147 -0.92 9.32 21.41
CA ALA A 147 -0.96 10.38 22.42
C ALA A 147 -0.29 11.69 21.97
N GLU A 148 0.59 11.63 20.98
CA GLU A 148 1.26 12.77 20.34
C GLU A 148 0.28 13.73 19.62
N LEU A 149 -0.93 13.27 19.25
CA LEU A 149 -1.95 14.13 18.64
C LEU A 149 -2.76 14.94 19.65
N LYS A 150 -2.86 14.48 20.89
CA LYS A 150 -3.52 15.26 21.95
C LYS A 150 -2.78 16.55 22.28
N SER A 151 -1.46 16.60 21.98
CA SER A 151 -0.66 17.80 22.20
C SER A 151 -0.79 18.84 21.08
N LEU A 152 -1.17 18.43 19.86
CA LEU A 152 -1.34 19.35 18.72
C LEU A 152 -2.71 20.04 18.72
N SER A 153 -3.76 19.37 19.24
CA SER A 153 -5.10 19.96 19.36
C SER A 153 -5.26 20.88 20.59
N ALA A 154 -4.29 20.93 21.48
CA ALA A 154 -4.32 21.78 22.70
C ALA A 154 -3.57 23.11 22.54
N GLN A 155 -3.11 23.43 21.30
CA GLN A 155 -2.40 24.69 20.98
C GLN A 155 -3.20 25.63 20.07
N GLU A 156 -4.54 25.51 20.01
CA GLU A 156 -5.44 26.52 19.45
C GLU A 156 -6.11 27.33 20.55
#